data_2413e29a27f384bbb3dd86fa7a296f40
#
_entry.id   2413e29a27f384bbb3dd86fa7a296f40
#
_cell.length_a   1.000
_cell.length_b   1.000
_cell.length_c   1.000
_cell.angle_alpha   90.00
_cell.angle_beta   90.00
_cell.angle_gamma   90.00
#
_symmetry.space_group_name_H-M   'P 1'
#
loop_
_entity.id
_entity.type
_entity.pdbx_description
1 polymer ?
#
loop_
_entity_poly.entity_id
_entity_poly.type
_entity_poly.pdbx_seq_one_letter_code
_entity_poly.pdbx_strand_id
1 'polypeptide(L)'
;MIKLKDILLEGKPPTIFVPRRMEDRIERLIKTYIRNGSKGDLNLHGLHLTVLPDILKDITVGGHFDCSVNKLTSLINAPKIVGESFYCDNNQLISLKGAPTYVGNNFICSYNKLTSLEGAPSSVGEDFICNNNPVKFTIEQVRAVCNVKKKVFV
;
A
#
# COMPACT_ATOMS: atom_id res chain seq x y z
N MET A 1 -30.48 -25.97 9.17
CA MET A 1 -30.83 -24.85 10.07
C MET A 1 -29.57 -24.48 10.84
N ILE A 2 -28.86 -23.43 10.39
CA ILE A 2 -27.60 -22.96 11.00
C ILE A 2 -27.98 -22.23 12.28
N LYS A 3 -27.42 -22.67 13.42
CA LYS A 3 -27.75 -22.11 14.72
C LYS A 3 -27.07 -20.75 14.87
N LEU A 4 -27.84 -19.74 15.33
CA LEU A 4 -27.41 -18.35 15.57
C LEU A 4 -26.20 -18.20 16.52
N LYS A 5 -25.76 -19.29 17.16
CA LYS A 5 -24.59 -19.33 18.06
C LYS A 5 -23.23 -19.32 17.38
N ASP A 6 -23.17 -19.63 16.06
CA ASP A 6 -21.91 -19.72 15.33
C ASP A 6 -21.46 -18.36 14.75
N ILE A 7 -22.23 -17.28 15.02
CA ILE A 7 -21.99 -15.93 14.48
C ILE A 7 -21.31 -15.00 15.52
N LEU A 8 -21.14 -15.43 16.76
CA LEU A 8 -20.74 -14.56 17.89
C LEU A 8 -19.36 -14.87 18.49
N LEU A 9 -18.45 -15.48 17.76
CA LEU A 9 -17.09 -15.68 18.24
C LEU A 9 -16.12 -15.14 17.19
N GLU A 10 -15.64 -14.01 17.47
CA GLU A 10 -14.37 -13.33 17.20
C GLU A 10 -14.61 -11.88 16.77
N GLY A 11 -14.16 -10.95 17.62
CA GLY A 11 -14.24 -9.52 17.39
C GLY A 11 -13.35 -9.04 16.24
N LYS A 12 -13.63 -9.51 15.02
CA LYS A 12 -13.12 -8.89 13.80
C LYS A 12 -14.02 -7.70 13.47
N PRO A 13 -13.45 -6.53 13.13
CA PRO A 13 -14.25 -5.44 12.60
C PRO A 13 -15.03 -5.92 11.38
N PRO A 14 -16.22 -5.37 11.10
CA PRO A 14 -17.03 -5.79 9.96
C PRO A 14 -16.20 -5.67 8.70
N THR A 15 -15.80 -6.81 8.13
CA THR A 15 -15.21 -6.89 6.81
C THR A 15 -16.27 -6.40 5.83
N ILE A 16 -16.00 -5.26 5.20
CA ILE A 16 -16.83 -4.79 4.08
C ILE A 16 -16.87 -5.93 3.07
N PHE A 17 -18.07 -6.38 2.76
CA PHE A 17 -18.34 -7.51 1.88
C PHE A 17 -17.74 -7.26 0.48
N VAL A 18 -16.52 -7.69 0.28
CA VAL A 18 -15.97 -7.89 -1.06
C VAL A 18 -16.49 -9.25 -1.52
N PRO A 19 -17.14 -9.36 -2.69
CA PRO A 19 -17.64 -10.65 -3.15
C PRO A 19 -16.52 -11.71 -3.11
N ARG A 20 -16.76 -12.83 -2.46
CA ARG A 20 -15.83 -13.94 -2.26
C ARG A 20 -14.99 -14.29 -3.50
N ARG A 21 -15.58 -14.14 -4.69
CA ARG A 21 -14.90 -14.31 -5.98
C ARG A 21 -13.77 -13.31 -6.25
N MET A 22 -13.84 -12.11 -5.72
CA MET A 22 -12.81 -11.08 -5.93
C MET A 22 -11.65 -11.29 -4.97
N GLU A 23 -11.92 -11.60 -3.69
CA GLU A 23 -10.89 -11.96 -2.70
C GLU A 23 -10.11 -13.19 -3.17
N ASP A 24 -10.80 -14.24 -3.60
CA ASP A 24 -10.19 -15.46 -4.16
C ASP A 24 -9.30 -15.17 -5.38
N ARG A 25 -9.71 -14.19 -6.21
CA ARG A 25 -8.95 -13.78 -7.39
C ARG A 25 -7.67 -13.04 -7.00
N ILE A 26 -7.76 -12.10 -6.07
CA ILE A 26 -6.62 -11.31 -5.57
C ILE A 26 -5.62 -12.23 -4.87
N GLU A 27 -6.11 -13.10 -4.00
CA GLU A 27 -5.27 -14.06 -3.30
C GLU A 27 -4.55 -15.00 -4.27
N ARG A 28 -5.23 -15.48 -5.30
CA ARG A 28 -4.65 -16.32 -6.34
C ARG A 28 -3.58 -15.59 -7.15
N LEU A 29 -3.81 -14.31 -7.47
CA LEU A 29 -2.83 -13.45 -8.15
C LEU A 29 -1.56 -13.33 -7.30
N ILE A 30 -1.70 -13.01 -6.02
CA ILE A 30 -0.56 -12.86 -5.11
C ILE A 30 0.16 -14.21 -4.92
N LYS A 31 -0.56 -15.30 -4.70
CA LYS A 31 0.03 -16.63 -4.59
C LYS A 31 0.79 -17.06 -5.86
N THR A 32 0.28 -16.67 -7.03
CA THR A 32 0.96 -16.92 -8.31
C THR A 32 2.24 -16.09 -8.41
N TYR A 33 2.19 -14.81 -8.01
CA TYR A 33 3.36 -13.94 -7.95
C TYR A 33 4.46 -14.54 -7.03
N ILE A 34 4.08 -14.97 -5.81
CA ILE A 34 4.99 -15.61 -4.85
C ILE A 34 5.61 -16.88 -5.45
N ARG A 35 4.80 -17.72 -6.09
CA ARG A 35 5.24 -18.99 -6.71
C ARG A 35 6.23 -18.75 -7.84
N ASN A 36 6.14 -17.63 -8.54
CA ASN A 36 7.08 -17.18 -9.57
C ASN A 36 8.35 -16.53 -8.99
N GLY A 37 8.58 -16.65 -7.68
CA GLY A 37 9.77 -16.17 -6.99
C GLY A 37 9.76 -14.68 -6.66
N SER A 38 8.58 -14.05 -6.63
CA SER A 38 8.40 -12.62 -6.31
C SER A 38 9.22 -11.69 -7.22
N LYS A 39 9.41 -12.09 -8.47
CA LYS A 39 10.14 -11.32 -9.49
C LYS A 39 9.16 -10.50 -10.35
N GLY A 40 9.63 -9.32 -10.77
CA GLY A 40 8.84 -8.40 -11.58
C GLY A 40 7.77 -7.67 -10.78
N ASP A 41 6.72 -7.22 -11.45
CA ASP A 41 5.70 -6.33 -10.91
C ASP A 41 4.55 -7.09 -10.24
N LEU A 42 4.03 -6.49 -9.18
CA LEU A 42 2.79 -6.92 -8.54
C LEU A 42 1.75 -5.81 -8.66
N ASN A 43 0.74 -6.04 -9.50
CA ASN A 43 -0.28 -5.05 -9.83
C ASN A 43 -1.61 -5.38 -9.15
N LEU A 44 -2.03 -4.50 -8.23
CA LEU A 44 -3.31 -4.50 -7.51
C LEU A 44 -4.11 -3.21 -7.81
N HIS A 45 -3.81 -2.53 -8.92
CA HIS A 45 -4.46 -1.29 -9.35
C HIS A 45 -5.97 -1.49 -9.54
N GLY A 46 -6.77 -0.56 -9.03
CA GLY A 46 -8.21 -0.47 -9.33
C GLY A 46 -9.07 -1.64 -8.85
N LEU A 47 -8.61 -2.42 -7.89
CA LEU A 47 -9.33 -3.60 -7.39
C LEU A 47 -10.33 -3.29 -6.27
N HIS A 48 -10.63 -2.01 -6.02
CA HIS A 48 -11.53 -1.53 -4.97
C HIS A 48 -11.16 -1.97 -3.55
N LEU A 49 -9.86 -2.23 -3.31
CA LEU A 49 -9.35 -2.65 -2.01
C LEU A 49 -9.56 -1.55 -0.95
N THR A 50 -10.04 -1.95 0.21
CA THR A 50 -10.11 -1.10 1.41
C THR A 50 -8.97 -1.39 2.37
N VAL A 51 -8.41 -2.59 2.31
CA VAL A 51 -7.22 -3.05 3.03
C VAL A 51 -6.35 -3.88 2.10
N LEU A 52 -5.05 -3.86 2.31
CA LEU A 52 -4.12 -4.76 1.62
C LEU A 52 -4.17 -6.15 2.26
N PRO A 53 -4.17 -7.24 1.46
CA PRO A 53 -4.10 -8.61 1.96
C PRO A 53 -2.88 -8.84 2.87
N ASP A 54 -3.05 -9.52 3.99
CA ASP A 54 -2.00 -9.70 5.00
C ASP A 54 -0.80 -10.54 4.51
N ILE A 55 -1.01 -11.38 3.52
CA ILE A 55 0.06 -12.15 2.86
C ILE A 55 1.15 -11.26 2.25
N LEU A 56 0.86 -9.99 1.93
CA LEU A 56 1.82 -9.07 1.31
C LEU A 56 2.91 -8.59 2.28
N LYS A 57 2.63 -8.54 3.60
CA LYS A 57 3.58 -8.02 4.61
C LYS A 57 4.87 -8.83 4.70
N ASP A 58 4.81 -10.09 4.28
CA ASP A 58 5.91 -11.06 4.40
C ASP A 58 6.68 -11.26 3.09
N ILE A 59 6.33 -10.51 2.03
CA ILE A 59 7.00 -10.62 0.74
C ILE A 59 7.86 -9.40 0.43
N THR A 60 8.83 -9.61 -0.43
CA THR A 60 9.56 -8.56 -1.16
C THR A 60 9.03 -8.52 -2.59
N VAL A 61 8.78 -7.33 -3.11
CA VAL A 61 8.43 -7.13 -4.52
C VAL A 61 9.68 -6.75 -5.29
N GLY A 62 10.07 -7.55 -6.28
CA GLY A 62 11.30 -7.34 -7.05
C GLY A 62 11.20 -6.20 -8.05
N GLY A 63 10.02 -5.99 -8.66
CA GLY A 63 9.73 -4.90 -9.58
C GLY A 63 8.87 -3.81 -8.93
N HIS A 64 7.91 -3.30 -9.70
CA HIS A 64 6.91 -2.32 -9.23
C HIS A 64 5.84 -2.97 -8.35
N PHE A 65 5.39 -2.24 -7.33
CA PHE A 65 4.16 -2.57 -6.60
C PHE A 65 3.14 -1.46 -6.83
N ASP A 66 2.00 -1.82 -7.40
CA ASP A 66 0.92 -0.88 -7.70
C ASP A 66 -0.35 -1.25 -6.93
N CYS A 67 -0.70 -0.42 -5.94
CA CYS A 67 -1.98 -0.46 -5.24
C CYS A 67 -2.76 0.85 -5.41
N SER A 68 -2.46 1.61 -6.45
CA SER A 68 -3.15 2.87 -6.77
C SER A 68 -4.61 2.66 -7.19
N VAL A 69 -5.38 3.74 -7.17
CA VAL A 69 -6.81 3.77 -7.56
C VAL A 69 -7.63 2.73 -6.80
N ASN A 70 -7.47 2.71 -5.48
CA ASN A 70 -8.22 1.87 -4.55
C ASN A 70 -8.96 2.72 -3.51
N LYS A 71 -9.44 2.10 -2.43
CA LYS A 71 -10.10 2.76 -1.30
C LYS A 71 -9.33 2.57 0.01
N LEU A 72 -8.00 2.44 -0.09
CA LEU A 72 -7.14 2.18 1.05
C LEU A 72 -7.12 3.37 2.01
N THR A 73 -7.31 3.12 3.29
CA THR A 73 -7.17 4.12 4.35
C THR A 73 -5.84 4.00 5.09
N SER A 74 -5.09 2.91 4.85
CA SER A 74 -3.79 2.59 5.46
C SER A 74 -2.98 1.71 4.51
N LEU A 75 -1.66 1.72 4.67
CA LEU A 75 -0.73 0.82 3.98
C LEU A 75 -0.30 -0.37 4.85
N ILE A 76 -0.99 -0.61 5.96
CA ILE A 76 -0.76 -1.82 6.77
C ILE A 76 -0.86 -3.04 5.85
N ASN A 77 0.06 -3.99 6.04
CA ASN A 77 0.28 -5.16 5.21
C ASN A 77 0.98 -4.90 3.86
N ALA A 78 1.38 -3.68 3.51
CA ALA A 78 2.21 -3.50 2.32
C ALA A 78 3.55 -4.24 2.43
N PRO A 79 4.14 -4.66 1.30
CA PRO A 79 5.49 -5.23 1.26
C PRO A 79 6.50 -4.27 1.91
N LYS A 80 7.47 -4.80 2.66
CA LYS A 80 8.48 -3.98 3.35
C LYS A 80 9.56 -3.47 2.41
N ILE A 81 9.79 -4.19 1.31
CA ILE A 81 10.81 -3.87 0.31
C ILE A 81 10.16 -3.94 -1.07
N VAL A 82 10.34 -2.89 -1.86
CA VAL A 82 9.94 -2.82 -3.26
C VAL A 82 11.17 -2.43 -4.07
N GLY A 83 11.57 -3.28 -5.00
CA GLY A 83 12.81 -3.13 -5.78
C GLY A 83 12.78 -1.96 -6.75
N GLU A 84 11.59 -1.62 -7.26
CA GLU A 84 11.39 -0.48 -8.15
C GLU A 84 10.41 0.54 -7.54
N SER A 85 9.38 0.99 -8.28
CA SER A 85 8.46 2.02 -7.78
C SER A 85 7.30 1.45 -6.97
N PHE A 86 6.86 2.22 -5.97
CA PHE A 86 5.67 1.96 -5.17
C PHE A 86 4.60 3.00 -5.49
N TYR A 87 3.45 2.56 -5.99
CA TYR A 87 2.31 3.39 -6.35
C TYR A 87 1.18 3.16 -5.35
N CYS A 88 0.83 4.19 -4.57
CA CYS A 88 -0.34 4.21 -3.68
C CYS A 88 -1.19 5.47 -3.85
N ASP A 89 -1.01 6.15 -4.98
CA ASP A 89 -1.79 7.33 -5.32
C ASP A 89 -3.27 7.02 -5.54
N ASN A 90 -4.11 8.06 -5.52
CA ASN A 90 -5.56 7.91 -5.70
C ASN A 90 -6.19 6.88 -4.73
N ASN A 91 -5.96 7.09 -3.43
CA ASN A 91 -6.52 6.33 -2.33
C ASN A 91 -7.13 7.27 -1.26
N GLN A 92 -7.35 6.80 -0.06
CA GLN A 92 -7.92 7.57 1.05
C GLN A 92 -6.97 7.57 2.27
N LEU A 93 -5.65 7.49 2.03
CA LEU A 93 -4.64 7.42 3.06
C LEU A 93 -4.59 8.72 3.87
N ILE A 94 -4.61 8.63 5.21
CA ILE A 94 -4.46 9.78 6.11
C ILE A 94 -3.03 9.92 6.63
N SER A 95 -2.25 8.85 6.59
CA SER A 95 -0.83 8.76 6.92
C SER A 95 -0.17 7.68 6.06
N LEU A 96 1.15 7.54 6.16
CA LEU A 96 1.91 6.52 5.44
C LEU A 96 2.23 5.29 6.30
N LYS A 97 1.52 5.12 7.43
CA LYS A 97 1.70 3.94 8.31
C LYS A 97 1.55 2.64 7.53
N GLY A 98 2.57 1.80 7.63
CA GLY A 98 2.63 0.52 6.94
C GLY A 98 3.29 0.58 5.57
N ALA A 99 3.71 1.75 5.08
CA ALA A 99 4.48 1.85 3.84
C ALA A 99 5.76 0.99 3.87
N PRO A 100 6.33 0.66 2.69
CA PRO A 100 7.63 0.01 2.61
C PRO A 100 8.71 0.78 3.37
N THR A 101 9.67 0.08 3.94
CA THR A 101 10.87 0.73 4.51
C THR A 101 11.84 1.17 3.42
N TYR A 102 11.85 0.46 2.30
CA TYR A 102 12.71 0.72 1.15
C TYR A 102 11.94 0.64 -0.17
N VAL A 103 12.14 1.64 -1.02
CA VAL A 103 11.64 1.72 -2.39
C VAL A 103 12.82 2.05 -3.32
N GLY A 104 13.07 1.18 -4.29
CA GLY A 104 14.26 1.30 -5.17
C GLY A 104 14.21 2.49 -6.12
N ASN A 105 13.03 2.82 -6.64
CA ASN A 105 12.82 3.95 -7.54
C ASN A 105 11.88 4.98 -6.90
N ASN A 106 10.69 5.21 -7.47
CA ASN A 106 9.77 6.27 -7.04
C ASN A 106 8.77 5.81 -5.97
N PHE A 107 8.47 6.67 -5.00
CA PHE A 107 7.36 6.51 -4.08
C PHE A 107 6.28 7.55 -4.39
N ILE A 108 5.11 7.09 -4.85
CA ILE A 108 4.02 7.96 -5.31
C ILE A 108 2.81 7.79 -4.39
N CYS A 109 2.50 8.84 -3.60
CA CYS A 109 1.36 8.88 -2.69
C CYS A 109 0.48 10.12 -2.88
N SER A 110 0.48 10.66 -4.10
CA SER A 110 -0.35 11.81 -4.51
C SER A 110 -1.84 11.46 -4.47
N TYR A 111 -2.71 12.47 -4.49
CA TYR A 111 -4.16 12.28 -4.51
C TYR A 111 -4.67 11.33 -3.40
N ASN A 112 -4.29 11.66 -2.16
CA ASN A 112 -4.73 10.99 -0.95
C ASN A 112 -5.35 12.00 0.03
N LYS A 113 -5.56 11.61 1.28
CA LYS A 113 -6.05 12.47 2.37
C LYS A 113 -4.97 12.66 3.44
N LEU A 114 -3.69 12.69 3.04
CA LEU A 114 -2.58 12.75 3.97
C LEU A 114 -2.61 14.04 4.80
N THR A 115 -2.60 13.87 6.10
CA THR A 115 -2.42 14.93 7.10
C THR A 115 -1.07 14.80 7.82
N SER A 116 -0.35 13.68 7.61
CA SER A 116 0.93 13.38 8.22
C SER A 116 1.77 12.50 7.28
N LEU A 117 3.09 12.65 7.36
CA LEU A 117 4.08 11.77 6.72
C LEU A 117 4.50 10.61 7.63
N GLU A 118 3.79 10.40 8.74
CA GLU A 118 4.10 9.31 9.67
C GLU A 118 4.07 7.95 8.97
N GLY A 119 5.14 7.19 9.12
CA GLY A 119 5.31 5.89 8.46
C GLY A 119 5.86 5.98 7.03
N ALA A 120 6.35 7.14 6.60
CA ALA A 120 7.04 7.27 5.33
C ALA A 120 8.20 6.26 5.19
N PRO A 121 8.55 5.86 3.95
CA PRO A 121 9.73 5.01 3.71
C PRO A 121 11.00 5.62 4.32
N SER A 122 11.87 4.78 4.86
CA SER A 122 13.19 5.23 5.32
C SER A 122 14.08 5.68 4.15
N SER A 123 13.91 5.06 2.98
CA SER A 123 14.68 5.39 1.77
C SER A 123 13.88 5.21 0.49
N VAL A 124 14.03 6.18 -0.41
CA VAL A 124 13.50 6.20 -1.77
C VAL A 124 14.64 6.48 -2.73
N GLY A 125 14.87 5.56 -3.66
CA GLY A 125 16.02 5.60 -4.58
C GLY A 125 15.92 6.65 -5.68
N GLU A 126 14.72 7.12 -5.98
CA GLU A 126 14.49 8.19 -6.94
C GLU A 126 13.62 9.30 -6.33
N ASP A 127 12.41 9.50 -6.84
CA ASP A 127 11.57 10.63 -6.49
C ASP A 127 10.51 10.26 -5.45
N PHE A 128 10.22 11.20 -4.54
CA PHE A 128 9.10 11.14 -3.61
C PHE A 128 8.02 12.12 -4.07
N ILE A 129 6.81 11.61 -4.38
CA ILE A 129 5.74 12.39 -5.00
C ILE A 129 4.51 12.33 -4.11
N CYS A 130 4.16 13.45 -3.45
CA CYS A 130 3.03 13.52 -2.51
C CYS A 130 2.12 14.75 -2.72
N ASN A 131 2.12 15.32 -3.89
CA ASN A 131 1.25 16.45 -4.23
C ASN A 131 -0.25 16.06 -4.18
N ASN A 132 -1.13 17.06 -4.20
CA ASN A 132 -2.59 16.86 -4.15
C ASN A 132 -3.05 16.08 -2.92
N ASN A 133 -2.54 16.45 -1.74
CA ASN A 133 -3.01 16.05 -0.43
C ASN A 133 -3.58 17.28 0.32
N PRO A 134 -4.44 17.11 1.35
CA PRO A 134 -5.00 18.24 2.10
C PRO A 134 -3.94 19.12 2.75
N VAL A 135 -2.86 18.52 3.27
CA VAL A 135 -1.71 19.23 3.80
C VAL A 135 -0.68 19.42 2.69
N LYS A 136 -0.26 20.66 2.46
CA LYS A 136 0.90 20.96 1.61
C LYS A 136 2.16 20.75 2.43
N PHE A 137 2.79 19.62 2.23
CA PHE A 137 4.08 19.33 2.85
C PHE A 137 5.19 20.17 2.21
N THR A 138 6.29 20.38 2.91
CA THR A 138 7.49 20.98 2.34
C THR A 138 8.52 19.91 2.00
N ILE A 139 9.46 20.26 1.13
CA ILE A 139 10.58 19.37 0.77
C ILE A 139 11.38 18.99 2.01
N GLU A 140 11.60 19.93 2.91
CA GLU A 140 12.32 19.72 4.17
C GLU A 140 11.60 18.73 5.08
N GLN A 141 10.27 18.82 5.18
CA GLN A 141 9.47 17.86 5.98
C GLN A 141 9.58 16.44 5.41
N VAL A 142 9.53 16.27 4.09
CA VAL A 142 9.71 14.96 3.47
C VAL A 142 11.12 14.43 3.74
N ARG A 143 12.15 15.26 3.53
CA ARG A 143 13.55 14.87 3.71
C ARG A 143 13.92 14.63 5.18
N ALA A 144 13.17 15.18 6.12
CA ALA A 144 13.35 14.92 7.55
C ALA A 144 12.95 13.49 7.95
N VAL A 145 12.02 12.85 7.20
CA VAL A 145 11.50 11.52 7.51
C VAL A 145 11.93 10.44 6.51
N CYS A 146 12.42 10.82 5.33
CA CYS A 146 12.77 9.91 4.24
C CYS A 146 14.06 10.36 3.53
N ASN A 147 15.00 9.43 3.35
CA ASN A 147 16.19 9.65 2.52
C ASN A 147 15.81 9.54 1.03
N VAL A 148 15.46 10.65 0.41
CA VAL A 148 15.10 10.73 -1.01
C VAL A 148 16.33 11.06 -1.84
N LYS A 149 16.71 10.21 -2.78
CA LYS A 149 17.94 10.35 -3.57
C LYS A 149 17.84 11.41 -4.67
N LYS A 150 16.66 11.60 -5.25
CA LYS A 150 16.44 12.57 -6.33
C LYS A 150 15.52 13.72 -5.88
N LYS A 151 14.35 13.85 -6.48
CA LYS A 151 13.46 15.00 -6.28
C LYS A 151 12.31 14.68 -5.30
N VAL A 152 11.80 15.73 -4.69
CA VAL A 152 10.58 15.71 -3.90
C VAL A 152 9.58 16.62 -4.59
N PHE A 153 8.38 16.09 -4.87
CA PHE A 153 7.24 16.82 -5.43
C PHE A 153 6.14 16.88 -4.36
N VAL A 154 5.80 18.07 -3.90
CA VAL A 154 4.85 18.35 -2.81
C VAL A 154 3.69 19.20 -3.28
#